data_fdf70e04dc60c53858f035b332c89ff4
#
_entry.id   fdf70e04dc60c53858f035b332c89ff4
#
_cell.length_a   1.000
_cell.length_b   1.000
_cell.length_c   1.000
_cell.angle_alpha   90.00
_cell.angle_beta   90.00
_cell.angle_gamma   90.00
#
_symmetry.space_group_name_H-M   'P 1'
#
loop_
_entity.id
_entity.type
_entity.pdbx_description
1 polymer ?
#
loop_
_entity_poly.entity_id
_entity_poly.type
_entity_poly.pdbx_seq_one_letter_code
_entity_poly.pdbx_strand_id
1 'polypeptide(L)'
;MNAKFVKSLLVIGMGLSLAACSSNDPEPKKEDTKVVEAKKEEKKEEKKEEKTTDFVVSKNYNKKYEIIITMPQDFTTIYTPADGVKVTGEIVNDSFIRYSFENKEADTKKIATVEANADATADEVAETFNKGEEDESKLYKPYQVGNYTSVNKISDYSYDDYVTYNMYFNLDRDGFKGTIKVVVEKLKAEADDSDTEAIITAILDNVKVEKKKCE
;
A
#
# COMPACT_ATOMS: atom_id res chain seq x y z
N MET A 1 -13.31 7.15 44.85
CA MET A 1 -12.82 8.54 44.74
C MET A 1 -12.82 8.94 43.29
N ASN A 2 -13.55 10.01 42.98
CA ASN A 2 -13.83 10.49 41.63
C ASN A 2 -12.68 11.29 41.02
N ALA A 3 -12.40 11.14 39.76
CA ALA A 3 -11.74 12.17 38.93
C ALA A 3 -12.15 11.94 37.45
N LYS A 4 -13.08 12.61 37.03
CA LYS A 4 -13.33 13.79 36.20
C LYS A 4 -12.69 13.72 34.78
N PHE A 5 -13.60 13.49 33.84
CA PHE A 5 -13.50 13.75 32.41
C PHE A 5 -13.14 15.21 32.11
N VAL A 6 -12.22 15.42 31.19
CA VAL A 6 -12.11 16.69 30.44
C VAL A 6 -12.27 16.39 28.96
N LYS A 7 -13.42 16.77 28.43
CA LYS A 7 -13.67 16.88 27.00
C LYS A 7 -13.09 18.20 26.53
N SER A 8 -12.19 18.17 25.56
CA SER A 8 -11.78 19.36 24.85
C SER A 8 -12.33 19.28 23.41
N LEU A 9 -13.30 20.12 23.18
CA LEU A 9 -13.95 20.36 21.88
C LEU A 9 -13.14 21.49 21.22
N LEU A 10 -12.53 21.24 20.09
CA LEU A 10 -11.92 22.28 19.27
C LEU A 10 -12.67 22.35 17.92
N VAL A 11 -13.56 23.35 17.86
CA VAL A 11 -14.22 23.80 16.65
C VAL A 11 -13.30 24.82 15.99
N ILE A 12 -12.88 24.59 14.75
CA ILE A 12 -12.23 25.61 13.94
C ILE A 12 -13.00 25.76 12.63
N GLY A 13 -13.38 26.96 12.45
CA GLY A 13 -14.29 27.60 11.59
C GLY A 13 -13.90 27.63 10.10
N MET A 14 -14.98 27.72 9.33
CA MET A 14 -15.05 28.00 7.91
C MET A 14 -14.50 29.40 7.57
N GLY A 15 -13.67 29.47 6.55
CA GLY A 15 -13.37 30.71 5.84
C GLY A 15 -13.86 30.62 4.39
N LEU A 16 -15.08 31.11 4.14
CA LEU A 16 -15.59 31.42 2.81
C LEU A 16 -15.04 32.78 2.37
N SER A 17 -14.35 32.83 1.25
CA SER A 17 -14.11 34.09 0.53
C SER A 17 -14.73 34.02 -0.85
N LEU A 18 -15.90 34.64 -0.95
CA LEU A 18 -16.55 35.06 -2.20
C LEU A 18 -15.90 36.35 -2.70
N ALA A 19 -15.37 36.33 -3.92
CA ALA A 19 -15.12 37.54 -4.66
C ALA A 19 -16.04 37.57 -5.87
N ALA A 20 -17.07 38.41 -5.76
CA ALA A 20 -17.91 38.82 -6.85
C ALA A 20 -17.26 40.03 -7.57
N CYS A 21 -17.27 40.03 -8.90
CA CYS A 21 -17.22 41.26 -9.69
C CYS A 21 -18.33 41.24 -10.71
N SER A 22 -19.20 42.18 -10.50
CA SER A 22 -20.33 42.61 -11.30
C SER A 22 -19.85 43.51 -12.44
N SER A 23 -20.49 43.45 -13.60
CA SER A 23 -21.19 44.57 -14.21
C SER A 23 -21.53 44.39 -15.69
N ASN A 24 -22.78 44.56 -15.91
CA ASN A 24 -23.52 45.38 -16.86
C ASN A 24 -23.99 44.75 -18.16
N ASP A 25 -25.31 44.57 -18.16
CA ASP A 25 -26.25 44.59 -19.29
C ASP A 25 -26.22 45.94 -20.06
N PRO A 26 -26.78 46.09 -21.30
CA PRO A 26 -28.16 45.72 -21.65
C PRO A 26 -28.41 45.15 -23.05
N GLU A 27 -29.59 44.53 -23.12
CA GLU A 27 -30.44 44.17 -24.29
C GLU A 27 -30.75 45.35 -25.30
N PRO A 28 -31.48 45.19 -26.49
CA PRO A 28 -32.21 44.04 -27.01
C PRO A 28 -32.24 43.89 -28.56
N LYS A 29 -32.91 42.79 -28.99
CA LYS A 29 -33.83 42.67 -30.17
C LYS A 29 -33.39 41.84 -31.39
N LYS A 30 -34.28 40.88 -31.62
CA LYS A 30 -35.06 40.40 -32.75
C LYS A 30 -34.53 39.29 -33.67
N GLU A 31 -35.34 38.22 -33.58
CA GLU A 31 -35.97 37.36 -34.66
C GLU A 31 -35.20 37.13 -35.93
N ASP A 32 -34.96 35.84 -36.26
CA ASP A 32 -35.73 35.05 -37.23
C ASP A 32 -35.27 33.61 -37.41
N THR A 33 -36.21 32.77 -37.37
CA THR A 33 -36.62 31.49 -37.96
C THR A 33 -35.64 30.65 -38.80
N LYS A 34 -35.71 29.32 -38.50
CA LYS A 34 -35.53 28.09 -39.34
C LYS A 34 -34.10 27.54 -39.52
N VAL A 35 -33.91 26.35 -39.13
CA VAL A 35 -34.02 25.06 -39.84
C VAL A 35 -33.47 23.94 -38.97
N VAL A 36 -34.24 22.87 -38.89
CA VAL A 36 -33.96 21.61 -38.20
C VAL A 36 -32.86 20.86 -38.99
N GLU A 37 -31.76 20.59 -38.34
CA GLU A 37 -30.87 19.49 -38.75
C GLU A 37 -30.41 18.73 -37.52
N ALA A 38 -30.89 17.50 -37.45
CA ALA A 38 -30.56 16.54 -36.41
C ALA A 38 -29.10 16.13 -36.56
N LYS A 39 -28.20 16.69 -35.73
CA LYS A 39 -26.88 16.16 -35.51
C LYS A 39 -26.91 15.23 -34.31
N LYS A 40 -26.75 13.96 -34.62
CA LYS A 40 -26.49 12.88 -33.72
C LYS A 40 -25.24 13.23 -32.89
N GLU A 41 -25.41 13.69 -31.67
CA GLU A 41 -24.31 13.82 -30.72
C GLU A 41 -23.92 12.39 -30.26
N GLU A 42 -22.82 11.90 -30.79
CA GLU A 42 -22.07 10.83 -30.21
C GLU A 42 -21.56 11.33 -28.87
N LYS A 43 -22.19 10.83 -27.82
CA LYS A 43 -21.74 11.00 -26.44
C LYS A 43 -20.43 10.23 -26.29
N LYS A 44 -19.31 10.91 -26.52
CA LYS A 44 -17.98 10.42 -26.16
C LYS A 44 -17.94 10.36 -24.63
N GLU A 45 -18.13 9.17 -24.08
CA GLU A 45 -17.81 8.93 -22.67
C GLU A 45 -16.31 9.19 -22.50
N GLU A 46 -15.98 10.37 -22.00
CA GLU A 46 -14.66 10.60 -21.41
C GLU A 46 -14.55 9.68 -20.20
N LYS A 47 -13.86 8.55 -20.39
CA LYS A 47 -13.35 7.75 -19.31
C LYS A 47 -12.44 8.66 -18.50
N LYS A 48 -12.92 9.22 -17.39
CA LYS A 48 -12.10 9.86 -16.40
C LYS A 48 -11.09 8.80 -15.97
N GLU A 49 -9.85 8.92 -16.40
CA GLU A 49 -8.74 8.24 -15.78
C GLU A 49 -8.68 8.78 -14.34
N GLU A 50 -9.21 8.02 -13.40
CA GLU A 50 -8.92 8.24 -11.99
C GLU A 50 -7.39 8.08 -11.87
N LYS A 51 -6.71 9.19 -11.66
CA LYS A 51 -5.31 9.17 -11.26
C LYS A 51 -5.24 8.44 -9.93
N THR A 52 -4.95 7.15 -9.99
CA THR A 52 -4.58 6.38 -8.80
C THR A 52 -3.33 7.04 -8.23
N THR A 53 -3.45 7.56 -7.03
CA THR A 53 -2.31 8.07 -6.28
C THR A 53 -1.52 6.87 -5.77
N ASP A 54 -0.20 6.98 -5.76
CA ASP A 54 0.68 5.95 -5.22
C ASP A 54 1.15 6.34 -3.81
N PHE A 55 1.35 5.37 -2.95
CA PHE A 55 2.14 5.52 -1.73
C PHE A 55 3.63 5.51 -2.08
N VAL A 56 4.37 6.41 -1.47
CA VAL A 56 5.83 6.51 -1.64
C VAL A 56 6.45 6.58 -0.25
N VAL A 57 7.31 5.63 0.05
CA VAL A 57 8.09 5.61 1.29
C VAL A 57 9.57 5.42 0.99
N SER A 58 10.44 5.94 1.84
CA SER A 58 11.88 5.78 1.68
C SER A 58 12.58 5.41 2.97
N LYS A 59 13.67 4.68 2.85
CA LYS A 59 14.56 4.33 3.97
C LYS A 59 15.98 4.76 3.65
N ASN A 60 16.53 5.55 4.56
CA ASN A 60 17.89 6.09 4.47
C ASN A 60 18.92 5.08 5.01
N TYR A 61 20.01 4.86 4.28
CA TYR A 61 21.10 3.97 4.65
C TYR A 61 22.39 4.76 4.87
N ASN A 62 22.71 5.02 6.14
CA ASN A 62 23.98 5.65 6.58
C ASN A 62 24.27 7.00 5.89
N LYS A 63 23.26 7.76 5.51
CA LYS A 63 23.40 9.02 4.75
C LYS A 63 24.14 8.88 3.40
N LYS A 64 24.29 7.66 2.89
CA LYS A 64 24.95 7.40 1.61
C LYS A 64 23.95 7.29 0.47
N TYR A 65 22.86 6.62 0.72
CA TYR A 65 21.77 6.41 -0.23
C TYR A 65 20.47 6.14 0.50
N GLU A 66 19.38 6.31 -0.23
CA GLU A 66 18.04 5.90 0.19
C GLU A 66 17.46 4.89 -0.81
N ILE A 67 16.64 3.99 -0.31
CA ILE A 67 15.82 3.11 -1.12
C ILE A 67 14.38 3.62 -1.00
N ILE A 68 13.79 3.91 -2.15
CA ILE A 68 12.42 4.40 -2.26
C ILE A 68 11.58 3.27 -2.81
N ILE A 69 10.46 2.97 -2.17
CA ILE A 69 9.45 2.06 -2.68
C ILE A 69 8.17 2.81 -2.97
N THR A 70 7.52 2.43 -4.08
CA THR A 70 6.26 3.00 -4.52
C THR A 70 5.27 1.88 -4.78
N MET A 71 4.06 2.01 -4.23
CA MET A 71 2.97 1.05 -4.37
C MET A 71 1.63 1.77 -4.55
N PRO A 72 0.64 1.21 -5.26
CA PRO A 72 -0.69 1.80 -5.38
C PRO A 72 -1.35 2.02 -4.02
N GLN A 73 -2.01 3.15 -3.80
CA GLN A 73 -2.83 3.36 -2.60
C GLN A 73 -4.03 2.42 -2.58
N ASP A 74 -4.65 2.22 -3.73
CA ASP A 74 -5.72 1.25 -3.91
C ASP A 74 -5.14 -0.08 -4.37
N PHE A 75 -4.98 -1.02 -3.43
CA PHE A 75 -4.45 -2.35 -3.70
C PHE A 75 -5.35 -3.17 -4.62
N THR A 76 -6.65 -2.84 -4.72
CA THR A 76 -7.58 -3.56 -5.60
C THR A 76 -7.30 -3.34 -7.08
N THR A 77 -6.44 -2.37 -7.42
CA THR A 77 -5.95 -2.15 -8.79
C THR A 77 -4.98 -3.23 -9.27
N ILE A 78 -4.36 -3.95 -8.34
CA ILE A 78 -3.33 -4.98 -8.60
C ILE A 78 -3.71 -6.37 -8.06
N TYR A 79 -4.76 -6.46 -7.26
CA TYR A 79 -5.22 -7.70 -6.63
C TYR A 79 -6.74 -7.71 -6.51
N THR A 80 -7.37 -8.84 -6.83
CA THR A 80 -8.81 -9.01 -6.65
C THR A 80 -9.06 -9.77 -5.36
N PRO A 81 -9.57 -9.12 -4.30
CA PRO A 81 -9.86 -9.78 -3.04
C PRO A 81 -11.05 -10.74 -3.19
N ALA A 82 -11.18 -11.68 -2.28
CA ALA A 82 -12.36 -12.55 -2.18
C ALA A 82 -13.61 -11.71 -1.83
N ASP A 83 -14.79 -12.28 -2.13
CA ASP A 83 -16.05 -11.61 -1.84
C ASP A 83 -16.19 -11.27 -0.34
N GLY A 84 -16.67 -10.06 -0.07
CA GLY A 84 -16.82 -9.55 1.30
C GLY A 84 -15.54 -9.03 1.96
N VAL A 85 -14.37 -9.17 1.33
CA VAL A 85 -13.12 -8.63 1.85
C VAL A 85 -12.96 -7.16 1.46
N LYS A 86 -12.84 -6.31 2.45
CA LYS A 86 -12.48 -4.89 2.27
C LYS A 86 -10.97 -4.73 2.37
N VAL A 87 -10.37 -4.06 1.38
CA VAL A 87 -8.95 -3.72 1.40
C VAL A 87 -8.76 -2.24 1.69
N THR A 88 -7.81 -1.92 2.56
CA THR A 88 -7.41 -0.54 2.87
C THR A 88 -5.89 -0.44 2.92
N GLY A 89 -5.34 0.67 2.41
CA GLY A 89 -3.91 0.96 2.43
C GLY A 89 -3.60 2.18 3.29
N GLU A 90 -2.41 2.21 3.90
CA GLU A 90 -1.88 3.34 4.67
C GLU A 90 -0.34 3.38 4.65
N ILE A 91 0.24 4.56 4.86
CA ILE A 91 1.66 4.71 5.21
C ILE A 91 1.78 4.73 6.74
N VAL A 92 2.63 3.86 7.28
CA VAL A 92 2.85 3.76 8.72
C VAL A 92 4.23 4.29 9.06
N ASN A 93 4.29 5.31 9.95
CA ASN A 93 5.52 5.96 10.43
C ASN A 93 6.47 6.40 9.30
N ASP A 94 5.94 6.80 8.15
CA ASP A 94 6.66 7.21 6.94
C ASP A 94 7.70 6.20 6.41
N SER A 95 7.70 4.97 6.94
CA SER A 95 8.75 3.98 6.69
C SER A 95 8.28 2.77 5.91
N PHE A 96 7.01 2.43 5.98
CA PHE A 96 6.46 1.26 5.29
C PHE A 96 4.99 1.45 4.91
N ILE A 97 4.59 0.69 3.90
CA ILE A 97 3.23 0.67 3.35
C ILE A 97 2.54 -0.56 3.93
N ARG A 98 1.34 -0.38 4.46
CA ARG A 98 0.51 -1.43 5.02
C ARG A 98 -0.79 -1.55 4.25
N TYR A 99 -1.18 -2.79 3.97
CA TYR A 99 -2.50 -3.13 3.46
C TYR A 99 -3.20 -4.05 4.45
N SER A 100 -4.46 -3.72 4.75
CA SER A 100 -5.32 -4.53 5.61
C SER A 100 -6.44 -5.13 4.77
N PHE A 101 -6.67 -6.42 4.92
CA PHE A 101 -7.70 -7.22 4.26
C PHE A 101 -8.65 -7.71 5.35
N GLU A 102 -9.85 -7.15 5.41
CA GLU A 102 -10.82 -7.44 6.48
C GLU A 102 -12.12 -8.01 5.89
N ASN A 103 -12.53 -9.17 6.38
CA ASN A 103 -13.87 -9.70 6.16
C ASN A 103 -14.62 -9.70 7.49
N LYS A 104 -15.56 -8.75 7.64
CA LYS A 104 -16.33 -8.61 8.89
C LYS A 104 -17.32 -9.73 9.14
N GLU A 105 -17.83 -10.37 8.08
CA GLU A 105 -18.79 -11.46 8.22
C GLU A 105 -18.10 -12.75 8.67
N ALA A 106 -16.89 -12.99 8.17
CA ALA A 106 -16.08 -14.15 8.56
C ALA A 106 -15.18 -13.87 9.79
N ASP A 107 -15.18 -12.64 10.31
CA ASP A 107 -14.29 -12.19 11.41
C ASP A 107 -12.80 -12.49 11.13
N THR A 108 -12.38 -12.29 9.88
CA THR A 108 -11.00 -12.51 9.46
C THR A 108 -10.30 -11.20 9.14
N LYS A 109 -9.02 -11.16 9.46
CA LYS A 109 -8.13 -10.03 9.16
C LYS A 109 -6.75 -10.52 8.78
N LYS A 110 -6.27 -10.04 7.64
CA LYS A 110 -4.90 -10.24 7.19
C LYS A 110 -4.24 -8.87 6.99
N ILE A 111 -2.97 -8.76 7.33
CA ILE A 111 -2.20 -7.53 7.16
C ILE A 111 -0.96 -7.87 6.35
N ALA A 112 -0.72 -7.13 5.27
CA ALA A 112 0.52 -7.18 4.51
C ALA A 112 1.27 -5.85 4.64
N THR A 113 2.54 -5.89 5.02
CA THR A 113 3.40 -4.71 5.17
C THR A 113 4.59 -4.82 4.25
N VAL A 114 4.91 -3.74 3.53
CA VAL A 114 6.03 -3.64 2.58
C VAL A 114 7.00 -2.58 3.06
N GLU A 115 8.28 -2.94 3.19
CA GLU A 115 9.34 -2.07 3.68
C GLU A 115 10.58 -2.20 2.80
N ALA A 116 11.26 -1.09 2.52
CA ALA A 116 12.59 -1.11 1.94
C ALA A 116 13.54 -1.78 2.92
N ASN A 117 14.33 -2.76 2.46
CA ASN A 117 15.30 -3.40 3.35
C ASN A 117 16.72 -2.90 3.06
N ALA A 118 17.46 -3.55 2.21
CA ALA A 118 18.85 -3.22 2.00
C ALA A 118 19.33 -3.66 0.61
N ASP A 119 20.50 -3.18 0.27
CA ASP A 119 21.30 -3.53 -0.91
C ASP A 119 22.09 -4.84 -0.62
N ALA A 120 21.35 -5.86 -0.17
CA ALA A 120 21.85 -7.16 0.23
C ALA A 120 20.90 -8.25 -0.30
N THR A 121 21.44 -9.40 -0.62
CA THR A 121 20.65 -10.58 -1.03
C THR A 121 19.90 -11.16 0.16
N ALA A 122 18.85 -11.95 -0.10
CA ALA A 122 18.11 -12.65 0.94
C ALA A 122 19.01 -13.60 1.75
N ASP A 123 19.97 -14.24 1.10
CA ASP A 123 20.93 -15.13 1.77
C ASP A 123 21.86 -14.36 2.71
N GLU A 124 22.38 -13.19 2.30
CA GLU A 124 23.19 -12.32 3.17
C GLU A 124 22.39 -11.78 4.36
N VAL A 125 21.09 -11.49 4.14
CA VAL A 125 20.17 -11.11 5.22
C VAL A 125 20.01 -12.27 6.20
N ALA A 126 19.73 -13.48 5.70
CA ALA A 126 19.60 -14.67 6.54
C ALA A 126 20.89 -14.97 7.32
N GLU A 127 22.05 -14.92 6.67
CA GLU A 127 23.33 -15.13 7.34
C GLU A 127 23.55 -14.15 8.48
N THR A 128 23.18 -12.88 8.26
CA THR A 128 23.31 -11.84 9.29
C THR A 128 22.40 -12.10 10.49
N PHE A 129 21.14 -12.44 10.26
CA PHE A 129 20.16 -12.65 11.34
C PHE A 129 20.31 -14.02 12.03
N ASN A 130 20.75 -15.05 11.30
CA ASN A 130 20.93 -16.39 11.86
C ASN A 130 22.24 -16.55 12.64
N LYS A 131 23.14 -15.57 12.54
CA LYS A 131 24.44 -15.63 13.22
C LYS A 131 24.30 -15.67 14.75
N GLY A 132 24.66 -16.80 15.34
CA GLY A 132 24.60 -17.01 16.78
C GLY A 132 23.22 -17.39 17.32
N GLU A 133 22.23 -17.63 16.44
CA GLU A 133 20.94 -18.17 16.85
C GLU A 133 21.01 -19.71 16.85
N GLU A 134 20.72 -20.33 17.97
CA GLU A 134 20.75 -21.79 18.18
C GLU A 134 19.35 -22.42 18.05
N ASP A 135 18.31 -21.63 18.13
CA ASP A 135 16.91 -22.08 18.03
C ASP A 135 16.48 -22.13 16.54
N GLU A 136 16.38 -23.34 16.01
CA GLU A 136 15.99 -23.56 14.62
C GLU A 136 14.62 -22.93 14.24
N SER A 137 13.73 -22.74 15.21
CA SER A 137 12.43 -22.09 14.98
C SER A 137 12.54 -20.59 14.73
N LYS A 138 13.68 -19.99 15.12
CA LYS A 138 13.96 -18.56 14.95
C LYS A 138 14.82 -18.24 13.73
N LEU A 139 15.28 -19.24 13.00
CA LEU A 139 16.11 -19.05 11.84
C LEU A 139 15.29 -18.58 10.63
N TYR A 140 15.90 -17.70 9.85
CA TYR A 140 15.44 -17.44 8.49
C TYR A 140 15.85 -18.59 7.59
N LYS A 141 14.86 -19.16 6.90
CA LYS A 141 15.05 -20.31 6.00
C LYS A 141 14.70 -19.90 4.57
N PRO A 142 15.32 -20.54 3.56
CA PRO A 142 14.95 -20.32 2.16
C PRO A 142 13.45 -20.51 1.94
N TYR A 143 12.85 -19.60 1.20
CA TYR A 143 11.43 -19.60 0.88
C TYR A 143 11.22 -19.07 -0.53
N GLN A 144 10.20 -19.57 -1.22
CA GLN A 144 9.91 -19.16 -2.59
C GLN A 144 8.41 -18.92 -2.76
N VAL A 145 8.05 -17.83 -3.42
CA VAL A 145 6.69 -17.53 -3.86
C VAL A 145 6.74 -17.27 -5.37
N GLY A 146 6.09 -18.12 -6.15
CA GLY A 146 6.16 -18.03 -7.60
C GLY A 146 7.60 -18.05 -8.10
N ASN A 147 8.02 -16.99 -8.80
CA ASN A 147 9.39 -16.83 -9.32
C ASN A 147 10.32 -16.05 -8.38
N TYR A 148 9.83 -15.63 -7.22
CA TYR A 148 10.58 -14.81 -6.27
C TYR A 148 11.23 -15.67 -5.19
N THR A 149 12.54 -15.54 -5.05
CA THR A 149 13.30 -16.19 -3.97
C THR A 149 13.41 -15.26 -2.78
N SER A 150 13.29 -15.83 -1.60
CA SER A 150 13.37 -15.11 -0.33
C SER A 150 13.96 -15.98 0.77
N VAL A 151 14.16 -15.36 1.92
CA VAL A 151 14.26 -16.06 3.19
C VAL A 151 13.08 -15.66 4.07
N ASN A 152 12.52 -16.61 4.79
CA ASN A 152 11.36 -16.43 5.65
C ASN A 152 11.65 -16.94 7.07
N LYS A 153 11.12 -16.19 8.03
CA LYS A 153 11.00 -16.62 9.42
C LYS A 153 9.54 -16.52 9.82
N ILE A 154 8.99 -17.64 10.24
CA ILE A 154 7.62 -17.70 10.79
C ILE A 154 7.71 -17.47 12.29
N SER A 155 6.98 -16.49 12.80
CA SER A 155 6.86 -16.23 14.24
C SER A 155 5.45 -16.55 14.68
N ASP A 156 5.35 -17.50 15.59
CA ASP A 156 4.09 -17.87 16.25
C ASP A 156 4.11 -17.27 17.65
N TYR A 157 3.28 -16.26 17.88
CA TYR A 157 3.12 -15.66 19.18
C TYR A 157 2.07 -16.49 19.94
N SER A 158 2.52 -17.22 20.98
CA SER A 158 1.69 -18.16 21.74
C SER A 158 0.51 -17.51 22.48
N TYR A 159 0.47 -16.19 22.59
CA TYR A 159 -0.61 -15.45 23.24
C TYR A 159 -1.62 -14.85 22.27
N ASP A 160 -1.28 -14.79 20.97
CA ASP A 160 -2.14 -14.23 19.95
C ASP A 160 -2.53 -15.32 18.97
N ASP A 161 -3.77 -15.26 18.48
CA ASP A 161 -4.28 -16.18 17.46
C ASP A 161 -3.69 -15.88 16.06
N TYR A 162 -2.59 -15.10 16.00
CA TYR A 162 -1.93 -14.69 14.76
C TYR A 162 -0.60 -15.41 14.54
N VAL A 163 -0.29 -15.63 13.27
CA VAL A 163 1.04 -16.03 12.79
C VAL A 163 1.60 -14.92 11.90
N THR A 164 2.90 -14.64 12.06
CA THR A 164 3.60 -13.61 11.29
C THR A 164 4.67 -14.26 10.43
N TYR A 165 4.61 -13.98 9.13
CA TYR A 165 5.61 -14.35 8.14
C TYR A 165 6.51 -13.14 7.91
N ASN A 166 7.77 -13.23 8.26
CA ASN A 166 8.78 -12.20 7.99
C ASN A 166 9.64 -12.65 6.82
N MET A 167 9.48 -12.00 5.66
CA MET A 167 10.11 -12.42 4.42
C MET A 167 11.00 -11.32 3.85
N TYR A 168 12.15 -11.70 3.31
CA TYR A 168 13.05 -10.79 2.57
C TYR A 168 13.20 -11.34 1.16
N PHE A 169 12.59 -10.65 0.19
CA PHE A 169 12.57 -11.05 -1.21
C PHE A 169 13.67 -10.37 -1.99
N ASN A 170 14.40 -11.16 -2.79
CA ASN A 170 15.35 -10.64 -3.76
C ASN A 170 14.62 -9.89 -4.87
N LEU A 171 15.07 -8.67 -5.15
CA LEU A 171 14.63 -7.89 -6.30
C LEU A 171 15.86 -7.43 -7.10
N ASP A 172 15.79 -7.63 -8.42
CA ASP A 172 16.77 -7.13 -9.39
C ASP A 172 15.96 -6.49 -10.53
N ARG A 173 15.66 -5.21 -10.38
CA ARG A 173 14.91 -4.43 -11.38
C ARG A 173 15.20 -2.93 -11.26
N ASP A 174 15.03 -2.21 -12.34
CA ASP A 174 15.10 -0.74 -12.39
C ASP A 174 16.42 -0.16 -11.81
N GLY A 175 17.53 -0.93 -11.94
CA GLY A 175 18.83 -0.53 -11.39
C GLY A 175 18.99 -0.75 -9.89
N PHE A 176 17.95 -1.23 -9.21
CA PHE A 176 18.04 -1.71 -7.84
C PHE A 176 18.37 -3.20 -7.81
N LYS A 177 19.34 -3.59 -6.97
CA LYS A 177 19.66 -4.96 -6.68
C LYS A 177 19.79 -5.13 -5.17
N GLY A 178 18.82 -5.83 -4.58
CA GLY A 178 18.77 -5.97 -3.14
C GLY A 178 17.52 -6.69 -2.69
N THR A 179 17.05 -6.40 -1.47
CA THR A 179 15.84 -6.99 -0.92
C THR A 179 14.82 -5.95 -0.47
N ILE A 180 13.56 -6.31 -0.61
CA ILE A 180 12.47 -5.70 0.15
C ILE A 180 12.00 -6.67 1.22
N LYS A 181 11.51 -6.12 2.33
CA LYS A 181 10.87 -6.89 3.38
C LYS A 181 9.37 -6.85 3.20
N VAL A 182 8.75 -8.02 3.18
CA VAL A 182 7.31 -8.19 3.21
C VAL A 182 6.96 -8.94 4.49
N VAL A 183 6.07 -8.38 5.29
CA VAL A 183 5.55 -9.03 6.49
C VAL A 183 4.08 -9.31 6.28
N VAL A 184 3.65 -10.55 6.49
CA VAL A 184 2.24 -10.92 6.47
C VAL A 184 1.84 -11.45 7.83
N GLU A 185 0.80 -10.85 8.40
CA GLU A 185 0.16 -11.29 9.64
C GLU A 185 -1.22 -11.83 9.31
N LYS A 186 -1.54 -13.04 9.77
CA LYS A 186 -2.84 -13.67 9.57
C LYS A 186 -3.26 -14.51 10.78
N LEU A 187 -4.55 -14.79 10.90
CA LEU A 187 -5.06 -15.72 11.92
C LEU A 187 -4.50 -17.14 11.70
N LYS A 188 -4.14 -17.83 12.77
CA LYS A 188 -3.66 -19.22 12.72
C LYS A 188 -4.68 -20.19 12.14
N ALA A 189 -5.98 -19.91 12.34
CA ALA A 189 -7.07 -20.70 11.83
C ALA A 189 -7.23 -20.62 10.30
N GLU A 190 -6.64 -19.60 9.65
CA GLU A 190 -6.61 -19.49 8.19
C GLU A 190 -5.51 -20.39 7.63
N ALA A 191 -5.85 -21.67 7.40
CA ALA A 191 -4.87 -22.68 6.96
C ALA A 191 -4.44 -22.52 5.49
N ASP A 192 -5.19 -21.78 4.68
CA ASP A 192 -4.90 -21.62 3.26
C ASP A 192 -3.88 -20.50 3.03
N ASP A 193 -2.70 -20.90 2.55
CA ASP A 193 -1.63 -19.97 2.19
C ASP A 193 -1.73 -19.44 0.76
N SER A 194 -2.63 -19.98 -0.08
CA SER A 194 -2.75 -19.60 -1.50
C SER A 194 -3.11 -18.13 -1.68
N ASP A 195 -4.01 -17.60 -0.85
CA ASP A 195 -4.39 -16.19 -0.84
C ASP A 195 -3.22 -15.30 -0.34
N THR A 196 -2.47 -15.79 0.66
CA THR A 196 -1.26 -15.11 1.15
C THR A 196 -0.20 -15.01 0.05
N GLU A 197 0.05 -16.07 -0.69
CA GLU A 197 1.00 -16.09 -1.80
C GLU A 197 0.53 -15.19 -2.95
N ALA A 198 -0.77 -15.14 -3.23
CA ALA A 198 -1.34 -14.24 -4.24
C ALA A 198 -1.16 -12.76 -3.87
N ILE A 199 -1.37 -12.39 -2.61
CA ILE A 199 -1.11 -11.03 -2.10
C ILE A 199 0.38 -10.69 -2.23
N ILE A 200 1.27 -11.58 -1.81
CA ILE A 200 2.73 -11.38 -1.92
C ILE A 200 3.13 -11.21 -3.38
N THR A 201 2.63 -12.05 -4.27
CA THR A 201 2.91 -11.96 -5.71
C THR A 201 2.44 -10.62 -6.27
N ALA A 202 1.23 -10.18 -5.93
CA ALA A 202 0.72 -8.88 -6.37
C ALA A 202 1.60 -7.72 -5.88
N ILE A 203 2.13 -7.78 -4.64
CA ILE A 203 3.10 -6.81 -4.13
C ILE A 203 4.37 -6.85 -4.98
N LEU A 204 4.97 -8.03 -5.14
CA LEU A 204 6.27 -8.18 -5.80
C LEU A 204 6.22 -7.82 -7.29
N ASP A 205 5.11 -8.10 -7.97
CA ASP A 205 4.95 -7.75 -9.38
C ASP A 205 4.79 -6.24 -9.61
N ASN A 206 4.26 -5.51 -8.63
CA ASN A 206 3.85 -4.11 -8.79
C ASN A 206 4.68 -3.11 -7.98
N VAL A 207 5.50 -3.55 -7.01
CA VAL A 207 6.37 -2.65 -6.27
C VAL A 207 7.42 -2.03 -7.20
N LYS A 208 7.51 -0.70 -7.21
CA LYS A 208 8.59 0.04 -7.87
C LYS A 208 9.65 0.36 -6.82
N VAL A 209 10.90 0.15 -7.16
CA VAL A 209 12.02 0.36 -6.24
C VAL A 209 13.08 1.23 -6.91
N GLU A 210 13.47 2.30 -6.24
CA GLU A 210 14.53 3.20 -6.69
C GLU A 210 15.61 3.32 -5.62
N LYS A 211 16.88 3.38 -6.05
CA LYS A 211 18.00 3.69 -5.19
C LYS A 211 18.55 5.07 -5.57
N LYS A 212 18.47 6.02 -4.62
CA LYS A 212 19.01 7.37 -4.80
C LYS A 212 20.22 7.59 -3.91
N LYS A 213 21.23 8.30 -4.42
CA LYS A 213 22.32 8.80 -3.58
C LYS A 213 21.81 9.96 -2.75
N CYS A 214 22.14 9.98 -1.47
CA CYS A 214 21.91 11.17 -0.65
C CYS A 214 22.91 12.27 -1.09
N GLU A 215 22.42 13.50 -1.26
CA GLU A 215 23.23 14.68 -1.52
C GLU A 215 23.96 15.16 -0.27
#